data_8b2d77016b6e89d9549a7c5e667fcbee
#
_entry.id   8b2d77016b6e89d9549a7c5e667fcbee
#
_cell.length_a   1.000
_cell.length_b   1.000
_cell.length_c   1.000
_cell.angle_alpha   90.00
_cell.angle_beta   90.00
_cell.angle_gamma   90.00
#
_symmetry.space_group_name_H-M   'P 1'
#
loop_
_entity.id
_entity.type
_entity.pdbx_description
1 polymer ?
#
loop_
_entity_poly.entity_id
_entity_poly.type
_entity_poly.pdbx_seq_one_letter_code
_entity_poly.pdbx_strand_id
1 'polypeptide(L)'
;MNHINLQLSNINITSIFYYITSIFNDINFDIVLTIFLIINTLLAFSIVFLEYQTTTSSWAWILVLFLIPYLGFILYLIFGRPIYREKIFPCSDEEKIRYQQNLLKRTVPYEITKNEQVIYKHRNLIELNFETDKSFLSKKNKIEIITDGKEKFRLLFEDIKNAKNYIHIQYYILKKDGIGKQLFSLLEQKLLEGVDVYILYDDIGSRKLSISSLRQLTKNNAKIKRFFKSKFPLINFRMNYRNHRKIVTIDGNIGYTGGFNVGDEYLGLDKKFGYWRDTHLRIEGEAVGSLEYRFIDDWNSQTTKKTDQLKLTAEHVATAVDNYLPIQLVSSGPDNKLQKIKYSYLYMISKAKKYIYIQSPYFIPDESVMDALKMAILSGIDVRIMVPNKPDHIFVYWATYSFIGELAELGAKTYIYENGFIHTKMIIIDDELSSLGSANFDYRSFKLNFELNAFMYDDKTTKEFREIFLNDIEKSTLISFSKYQQRSLLIKIKEAFARLISPIL
;
A
#
# COMPACT_ATOMS: atom_id res chain seq x y z
N MET A 1 -41.90 -56.61 18.31
CA MET A 1 -41.43 -55.25 17.95
C MET A 1 -39.95 -55.35 17.75
N ASN A 2 -39.53 -55.33 16.53
CA ASN A 2 -38.25 -55.89 16.06
C ASN A 2 -37.07 -54.92 16.21
N HIS A 3 -35.99 -55.47 16.75
CA HIS A 3 -34.67 -54.93 16.78
C HIS A 3 -34.14 -54.65 15.37
N ILE A 4 -33.67 -53.43 15.10
CA ILE A 4 -32.69 -53.15 14.06
C ILE A 4 -31.41 -52.77 14.78
N ASN A 5 -30.57 -53.78 15.05
CA ASN A 5 -29.19 -53.61 15.42
C ASN A 5 -28.40 -53.20 14.16
N LEU A 6 -28.00 -51.93 14.05
CA LEU A 6 -27.00 -51.49 13.08
C LEU A 6 -25.64 -51.98 13.60
N GLN A 7 -25.12 -53.03 12.99
CA GLN A 7 -23.71 -53.45 13.10
C GLN A 7 -22.79 -52.37 12.49
N LEU A 8 -22.32 -51.47 13.31
CA LEU A 8 -21.12 -50.66 13.06
C LEU A 8 -19.92 -51.38 13.69
N SER A 9 -19.55 -52.54 13.15
CA SER A 9 -18.35 -53.24 13.61
C SER A 9 -17.44 -53.53 12.39
N ASN A 10 -16.23 -53.08 12.53
CA ASN A 10 -15.05 -53.45 11.74
C ASN A 10 -14.93 -52.86 10.31
N ILE A 11 -14.89 -51.54 10.18
CA ILE A 11 -14.13 -50.95 9.06
C ILE A 11 -12.66 -51.04 9.45
N ASN A 12 -12.01 -52.08 8.95
CA ASN A 12 -10.61 -52.33 9.19
C ASN A 12 -9.82 -51.24 8.46
N ILE A 13 -9.04 -50.44 9.21
CA ILE A 13 -8.19 -49.36 8.68
C ILE A 13 -7.29 -49.90 7.55
N THR A 14 -6.87 -51.17 7.63
CA THR A 14 -6.14 -51.87 6.57
C THR A 14 -6.97 -52.05 5.29
N SER A 15 -8.28 -52.28 5.35
CA SER A 15 -9.11 -52.39 4.14
C SER A 15 -9.34 -51.01 3.50
N ILE A 16 -9.46 -49.92 4.29
CA ILE A 16 -9.51 -48.56 3.76
C ILE A 16 -8.17 -48.19 3.10
N PHE A 17 -7.08 -48.56 3.74
CA PHE A 17 -5.73 -48.32 3.17
C PHE A 17 -5.54 -49.15 1.89
N TYR A 18 -6.00 -50.39 1.85
CA TYR A 18 -5.94 -51.21 0.65
C TYR A 18 -6.84 -50.71 -0.47
N TYR A 19 -8.05 -50.19 -0.13
CA TYR A 19 -8.95 -49.56 -1.09
C TYR A 19 -8.40 -48.24 -1.63
N ILE A 20 -7.79 -47.42 -0.78
CA ILE A 20 -7.12 -46.21 -1.20
C ILE A 20 -5.91 -46.54 -2.08
N THR A 21 -5.07 -47.50 -1.71
CA THR A 21 -3.93 -47.93 -2.53
C THR A 21 -4.36 -48.60 -3.84
N SER A 22 -5.46 -49.36 -3.88
CA SER A 22 -5.99 -49.91 -5.13
C SER A 22 -6.50 -48.82 -6.08
N ILE A 23 -7.21 -47.82 -5.55
CA ILE A 23 -7.62 -46.63 -6.35
C ILE A 23 -6.39 -45.90 -6.92
N PHE A 24 -5.33 -45.79 -6.16
CA PHE A 24 -4.08 -45.16 -6.66
C PHE A 24 -3.32 -46.03 -7.68
N ASN A 25 -3.43 -47.37 -7.57
CA ASN A 25 -2.83 -48.26 -8.55
C ASN A 25 -3.63 -48.41 -9.85
N ASP A 26 -4.97 -48.18 -9.79
CA ASP A 26 -5.84 -48.20 -10.97
C ASP A 26 -5.87 -46.86 -11.72
N ILE A 27 -5.34 -45.77 -11.13
CA ILE A 27 -5.18 -44.49 -11.83
C ILE A 27 -4.03 -44.64 -12.81
N ASN A 28 -4.36 -44.70 -14.09
CA ASN A 28 -3.37 -44.70 -15.15
C ASN A 28 -2.63 -43.35 -15.12
N PHE A 29 -1.42 -43.36 -14.54
CA PHE A 29 -0.58 -42.18 -14.31
C PHE A 29 -0.37 -41.37 -15.59
N ASP A 30 -0.32 -42.05 -16.74
CA ASP A 30 -0.17 -41.40 -18.06
C ASP A 30 -1.42 -40.58 -18.44
N ILE A 31 -2.60 -41.07 -18.09
CA ILE A 31 -3.86 -40.31 -18.32
C ILE A 31 -3.88 -39.05 -17.45
N VAL A 32 -3.53 -39.17 -16.17
CA VAL A 32 -3.46 -38.00 -15.27
C VAL A 32 -2.45 -36.98 -15.75
N LEU A 33 -1.26 -37.44 -16.16
CA LEU A 33 -0.21 -36.60 -16.72
C LEU A 33 -0.69 -35.87 -18.00
N THR A 34 -1.37 -36.60 -18.89
CA THR A 34 -1.90 -36.04 -20.15
C THR A 34 -2.97 -34.98 -19.87
N ILE A 35 -3.90 -35.23 -18.93
CA ILE A 35 -4.91 -34.25 -18.56
C ILE A 35 -4.25 -32.98 -17.99
N PHE A 36 -3.24 -33.11 -17.13
CA PHE A 36 -2.50 -31.96 -16.62
C PHE A 36 -1.76 -31.19 -17.69
N LEU A 37 -1.14 -31.85 -18.64
CA LEU A 37 -0.48 -31.21 -19.79
C LEU A 37 -1.48 -30.44 -20.65
N ILE A 38 -2.66 -31.02 -20.89
CA ILE A 38 -3.74 -30.32 -21.61
C ILE A 38 -4.20 -29.08 -20.84
N ILE A 39 -4.43 -29.20 -19.53
CA ILE A 39 -4.83 -28.07 -18.66
C ILE A 39 -3.74 -26.98 -18.69
N ASN A 40 -2.47 -27.32 -18.54
CA ASN A 40 -1.37 -26.36 -18.59
C ASN A 40 -1.28 -25.67 -19.96
N THR A 41 -1.47 -26.42 -21.05
CA THR A 41 -1.47 -25.85 -22.40
C THR A 41 -2.62 -24.87 -22.57
N LEU A 42 -3.84 -25.23 -22.15
CA LEU A 42 -5.01 -24.34 -22.20
C LEU A 42 -4.81 -23.09 -21.34
N LEU A 43 -4.15 -23.22 -20.17
CA LEU A 43 -3.80 -22.08 -19.33
C LEU A 43 -2.74 -21.18 -19.96
N ALA A 44 -1.70 -21.75 -20.58
CA ALA A 44 -0.71 -20.98 -21.32
C ALA A 44 -1.38 -20.17 -22.45
N PHE A 45 -2.29 -20.79 -23.20
CA PHE A 45 -3.13 -20.10 -24.17
C PHE A 45 -3.98 -19.00 -23.54
N SER A 46 -4.63 -19.29 -22.43
CA SER A 46 -5.44 -18.30 -21.71
C SER A 46 -4.62 -17.08 -21.28
N ILE A 47 -3.40 -17.28 -20.77
CA ILE A 47 -2.49 -16.19 -20.37
C ILE A 47 -2.13 -15.31 -21.58
N VAL A 48 -1.82 -15.92 -22.72
CA VAL A 48 -1.43 -15.19 -23.93
C VAL A 48 -2.59 -14.39 -24.53
N PHE A 49 -3.77 -15.00 -24.61
CA PHE A 49 -4.89 -14.42 -25.40
C PHE A 49 -5.92 -13.68 -24.56
N LEU A 50 -6.12 -14.06 -23.30
CA LEU A 50 -7.17 -13.49 -22.44
C LEU A 50 -6.65 -12.51 -21.39
N GLU A 51 -5.38 -12.59 -21.02
CA GLU A 51 -4.80 -11.71 -20.02
C GLU A 51 -3.87 -10.70 -20.66
N TYR A 52 -4.30 -9.43 -20.69
CA TYR A 52 -3.45 -8.30 -21.13
C TYR A 52 -2.39 -8.00 -20.05
N GLN A 53 -1.46 -8.94 -19.83
CA GLN A 53 -0.28 -8.72 -19.02
C GLN A 53 0.84 -8.11 -19.87
N THR A 54 1.91 -7.62 -19.21
CA THR A 54 3.12 -7.25 -19.93
C THR A 54 3.73 -8.48 -20.58
N THR A 55 4.30 -8.34 -21.77
CA THR A 55 4.94 -9.45 -22.52
C THR A 55 5.91 -10.25 -21.65
N THR A 56 6.72 -9.56 -20.85
CA THR A 56 7.68 -10.18 -19.92
C THR A 56 6.98 -11.06 -18.87
N SER A 57 5.88 -10.58 -18.27
CA SER A 57 5.12 -11.35 -17.28
C SER A 57 4.45 -12.58 -17.91
N SER A 58 3.90 -12.44 -19.13
CA SER A 58 3.30 -13.55 -19.87
C SER A 58 4.33 -14.65 -20.17
N TRP A 59 5.50 -14.30 -20.66
CA TRP A 59 6.59 -15.25 -20.88
C TRP A 59 7.07 -15.93 -19.61
N ALA A 60 7.20 -15.19 -18.51
CA ALA A 60 7.60 -15.76 -17.23
C ALA A 60 6.60 -16.82 -16.76
N TRP A 61 5.28 -16.56 -16.84
CA TRP A 61 4.26 -17.52 -16.45
C TRP A 61 4.19 -18.74 -17.39
N ILE A 62 4.35 -18.55 -18.69
CA ILE A 62 4.41 -19.65 -19.65
C ILE A 62 5.60 -20.57 -19.29
N LEU A 63 6.76 -19.99 -19.00
CA LEU A 63 7.95 -20.73 -18.61
C LEU A 63 7.73 -21.51 -17.29
N VAL A 64 7.13 -20.89 -16.28
CA VAL A 64 6.79 -21.53 -15.01
C VAL A 64 5.84 -22.70 -15.20
N LEU A 65 4.79 -22.53 -16.01
CA LEU A 65 3.82 -23.59 -16.33
C LEU A 65 4.48 -24.75 -17.08
N PHE A 66 5.44 -24.45 -17.98
CA PHE A 66 6.16 -25.46 -18.74
C PHE A 66 7.18 -26.24 -17.92
N LEU A 67 7.99 -25.55 -17.08
CA LEU A 67 9.05 -26.16 -16.29
C LEU A 67 8.55 -26.89 -15.05
N ILE A 68 7.46 -26.39 -14.44
CA ILE A 68 6.92 -26.90 -13.17
C ILE A 68 5.40 -27.10 -13.31
N PRO A 69 4.92 -28.02 -14.15
CA PRO A 69 3.53 -28.07 -14.62
C PRO A 69 2.51 -28.17 -13.49
N TYR A 70 2.74 -28.93 -12.44
CA TYR A 70 1.77 -29.11 -11.35
C TYR A 70 1.77 -27.94 -10.35
N LEU A 71 2.94 -27.58 -9.86
CA LEU A 71 3.12 -26.50 -8.92
C LEU A 71 2.93 -25.14 -9.60
N GLY A 72 3.34 -25.01 -10.86
CA GLY A 72 3.19 -23.81 -11.67
C GLY A 72 1.74 -23.37 -11.82
N PHE A 73 0.79 -24.31 -11.97
CA PHE A 73 -0.63 -24.03 -12.00
C PHE A 73 -1.14 -23.40 -10.68
N ILE A 74 -0.76 -23.98 -9.55
CA ILE A 74 -1.13 -23.48 -8.22
C ILE A 74 -0.52 -22.07 -8.00
N LEU A 75 0.75 -21.92 -8.35
CA LEU A 75 1.45 -20.63 -8.26
C LEU A 75 0.78 -19.58 -9.14
N TYR A 76 0.37 -19.94 -10.35
CA TYR A 76 -0.34 -19.03 -11.25
C TYR A 76 -1.69 -18.60 -10.67
N LEU A 77 -2.47 -19.50 -10.09
CA LEU A 77 -3.75 -19.15 -9.46
C LEU A 77 -3.59 -18.17 -8.27
N ILE A 78 -2.47 -18.27 -7.55
CA ILE A 78 -2.20 -17.44 -6.37
C ILE A 78 -1.56 -16.10 -6.75
N PHE A 79 -0.60 -16.10 -7.69
CA PHE A 79 0.26 -14.95 -7.98
C PHE A 79 0.07 -14.36 -9.38
N GLY A 80 -0.42 -15.14 -10.35
CA GLY A 80 -0.53 -14.73 -11.75
C GLY A 80 -1.85 -14.08 -12.12
N ARG A 81 -2.94 -14.42 -11.43
CA ARG A 81 -4.29 -13.97 -11.81
C ARG A 81 -4.52 -12.49 -11.48
N PRO A 82 -4.82 -11.64 -12.49
CA PRO A 82 -5.06 -10.23 -12.24
C PRO A 82 -6.44 -9.97 -11.62
N ILE A 83 -6.48 -9.10 -10.60
CA ILE A 83 -7.69 -8.77 -9.84
C ILE A 83 -8.52 -7.63 -10.45
N TYR A 84 -7.97 -6.86 -11.39
CA TYR A 84 -8.66 -5.70 -11.99
C TYR A 84 -9.95 -6.04 -12.75
N ARG A 85 -10.18 -7.33 -13.04
CA ARG A 85 -11.42 -7.82 -13.65
C ARG A 85 -12.54 -8.03 -12.63
N GLU A 86 -12.22 -8.00 -11.34
CA GLU A 86 -13.19 -8.18 -10.27
C GLU A 86 -13.71 -6.80 -9.83
N LYS A 87 -15.01 -6.61 -9.80
CA LYS A 87 -15.61 -5.40 -9.20
C LYS A 87 -15.46 -5.50 -7.68
N ILE A 88 -14.34 -4.98 -7.16
CA ILE A 88 -14.01 -5.04 -5.74
C ILE A 88 -14.74 -3.93 -4.98
N PHE A 89 -14.72 -2.73 -5.51
CA PHE A 89 -15.30 -1.55 -4.87
C PHE A 89 -16.72 -1.33 -5.39
N PRO A 90 -17.68 -1.09 -4.48
CA PRO A 90 -19.09 -0.91 -4.86
C PRO A 90 -19.38 0.44 -5.49
N CYS A 91 -18.65 1.49 -5.07
CA CYS A 91 -18.86 2.84 -5.58
C CYS A 91 -18.40 3.00 -7.02
N SER A 92 -19.23 3.68 -7.84
CA SER A 92 -18.87 4.03 -9.20
C SER A 92 -18.08 5.36 -9.24
N ASP A 93 -17.44 5.64 -10.39
CA ASP A 93 -16.75 6.92 -10.60
C ASP A 93 -17.71 8.10 -10.51
N GLU A 94 -18.96 7.94 -10.98
CA GLU A 94 -20.00 8.96 -10.90
C GLU A 94 -20.41 9.24 -9.44
N GLU A 95 -20.52 8.21 -8.60
CA GLU A 95 -20.80 8.38 -7.17
C GLU A 95 -19.64 9.09 -6.47
N LYS A 96 -18.39 8.76 -6.81
CA LYS A 96 -17.21 9.44 -6.30
C LYS A 96 -17.19 10.92 -6.69
N ILE A 97 -17.43 11.22 -7.96
CA ILE A 97 -17.50 12.60 -8.47
C ILE A 97 -18.61 13.37 -7.74
N ARG A 98 -19.82 12.81 -7.68
CA ARG A 98 -20.96 13.45 -7.00
C ARG A 98 -20.68 13.75 -5.53
N TYR A 99 -20.06 12.81 -4.83
CA TYR A 99 -19.68 13.01 -3.43
C TYR A 99 -18.70 14.18 -3.29
N GLN A 100 -17.63 14.21 -4.10
CA GLN A 100 -16.64 15.28 -4.03
C GLN A 100 -17.22 16.65 -4.47
N GLN A 101 -18.11 16.67 -5.44
CA GLN A 101 -18.84 17.90 -5.84
C GLN A 101 -19.66 18.47 -4.66
N ASN A 102 -20.40 17.60 -3.97
CA ASN A 102 -21.18 17.98 -2.80
C ASN A 102 -20.28 18.45 -1.64
N LEU A 103 -19.21 17.72 -1.37
CA LEU A 103 -18.24 18.03 -0.33
C LEU A 103 -17.60 19.40 -0.53
N LEU A 104 -17.12 19.67 -1.73
CA LEU A 104 -16.41 20.90 -2.06
C LEU A 104 -17.37 22.04 -2.49
N LYS A 105 -18.68 21.76 -2.55
CA LYS A 105 -19.71 22.71 -3.02
C LYS A 105 -19.38 23.34 -4.37
N ARG A 106 -18.85 22.55 -5.30
CA ARG A 106 -18.49 22.97 -6.65
C ARG A 106 -18.73 21.85 -7.67
N THR A 107 -19.01 22.26 -8.91
CA THR A 107 -19.30 21.33 -10.02
C THR A 107 -18.06 20.88 -10.77
N VAL A 108 -17.01 21.67 -10.72
CA VAL A 108 -15.74 21.37 -11.43
C VAL A 108 -14.74 20.68 -10.51
N PRO A 109 -13.97 19.70 -11.00
CA PRO A 109 -13.01 18.96 -10.20
C PRO A 109 -11.82 19.80 -9.73
N TYR A 110 -11.52 20.85 -10.47
CA TYR A 110 -10.45 21.80 -10.12
C TYR A 110 -10.73 23.16 -10.77
N GLU A 111 -10.47 24.21 -10.01
CA GLU A 111 -10.44 25.57 -10.49
C GLU A 111 -9.01 26.08 -10.42
N ILE A 112 -8.46 26.48 -11.54
CA ILE A 112 -7.06 26.92 -11.63
C ILE A 112 -7.02 28.30 -12.24
N THR A 113 -6.56 29.27 -11.47
CA THR A 113 -6.34 30.63 -11.94
C THR A 113 -4.86 30.84 -12.30
N LYS A 114 -4.58 31.78 -13.22
CA LYS A 114 -3.19 32.11 -13.58
C LYS A 114 -2.39 32.72 -12.42
N ASN A 115 -3.06 33.24 -11.42
CA ASN A 115 -2.44 33.82 -10.23
C ASN A 115 -1.88 32.74 -9.27
N GLU A 116 -2.39 31.50 -9.37
CA GLU A 116 -1.93 30.36 -8.59
C GLU A 116 -0.76 29.66 -9.31
N GLN A 117 0.42 30.27 -9.29
CA GLN A 117 1.56 29.89 -10.14
C GLN A 117 1.93 28.42 -10.07
N VAL A 118 2.03 27.83 -8.88
CA VAL A 118 2.43 26.40 -8.69
C VAL A 118 1.33 25.48 -9.25
N ILE A 119 0.08 25.74 -8.92
CA ILE A 119 -1.06 24.95 -9.42
C ILE A 119 -1.15 25.05 -10.94
N TYR A 120 -1.07 26.26 -11.48
CA TYR A 120 -1.14 26.49 -12.91
C TYR A 120 0.00 25.79 -13.67
N LYS A 121 1.20 25.80 -13.12
CA LYS A 121 2.38 25.11 -13.67
C LYS A 121 2.16 23.59 -13.72
N HIS A 122 1.54 23.02 -12.69
CA HIS A 122 1.30 21.58 -12.56
C HIS A 122 -0.13 21.14 -12.87
N ARG A 123 -0.92 21.96 -13.58
CA ARG A 123 -2.32 21.67 -13.92
C ARG A 123 -2.52 20.32 -14.62
N ASN A 124 -1.56 19.90 -15.46
CA ASN A 124 -1.64 18.63 -16.16
C ASN A 124 -1.51 17.44 -15.20
N LEU A 125 -0.80 17.57 -14.07
CA LEU A 125 -0.79 16.54 -13.03
C LEU A 125 -2.13 16.48 -12.30
N ILE A 126 -2.73 17.65 -12.04
CA ILE A 126 -4.04 17.73 -11.38
C ILE A 126 -5.09 17.06 -12.28
N GLU A 127 -5.05 17.33 -13.58
CA GLU A 127 -5.92 16.67 -14.57
C GLU A 127 -5.65 15.17 -14.65
N LEU A 128 -4.38 14.75 -14.74
CA LEU A 128 -3.99 13.33 -14.74
C LEU A 128 -4.55 12.59 -13.51
N ASN A 129 -4.42 13.17 -12.33
CA ASN A 129 -4.94 12.60 -11.08
C ASN A 129 -6.47 12.55 -11.07
N PHE A 130 -7.13 13.55 -11.64
CA PHE A 130 -8.58 13.51 -11.80
C PHE A 130 -9.00 12.44 -12.81
N GLU A 131 -8.40 12.38 -13.99
CA GLU A 131 -8.78 11.41 -15.03
C GLU A 131 -8.54 9.96 -14.59
N THR A 132 -7.43 9.70 -13.88
CA THR A 132 -7.07 8.34 -13.47
C THR A 132 -7.75 7.88 -12.19
N ASP A 133 -7.94 8.74 -11.19
CA ASP A 133 -8.48 8.39 -9.87
C ASP A 133 -9.75 9.18 -9.50
N LYS A 134 -10.24 10.07 -10.37
CA LYS A 134 -11.32 11.02 -10.05
C LYS A 134 -11.05 11.79 -8.75
N SER A 135 -9.78 12.11 -8.48
CA SER A 135 -9.35 12.88 -7.33
C SER A 135 -9.53 14.38 -7.57
N PHE A 136 -10.33 15.03 -6.74
CA PHE A 136 -10.54 16.48 -6.80
C PHE A 136 -9.39 17.22 -6.10
N LEU A 137 -9.03 18.39 -6.62
CA LEU A 137 -8.11 19.30 -5.94
C LEU A 137 -8.86 20.00 -4.80
N SER A 138 -8.48 19.78 -3.57
CA SER A 138 -8.92 20.55 -2.41
C SER A 138 -7.93 21.67 -2.13
N LYS A 139 -8.40 22.87 -1.73
CA LYS A 139 -7.53 24.04 -1.56
C LYS A 139 -7.46 24.55 -0.11
N LYS A 140 -8.51 24.32 0.67
CA LYS A 140 -8.58 24.75 2.06
C LYS A 140 -8.21 23.63 3.01
N ASN A 141 -6.91 23.50 3.24
CA ASN A 141 -6.36 22.46 4.11
C ASN A 141 -5.25 23.03 4.99
N LYS A 142 -5.08 22.39 6.15
CA LYS A 142 -3.92 22.55 7.03
C LYS A 142 -3.33 21.18 7.28
N ILE A 143 -2.01 21.06 7.24
CA ILE A 143 -1.32 19.83 7.60
C ILE A 143 -0.34 20.07 8.73
N GLU A 144 -0.10 19.00 9.49
CA GLU A 144 1.01 18.87 10.40
C GLU A 144 1.85 17.67 9.94
N ILE A 145 3.15 17.91 9.68
CA ILE A 145 4.08 16.88 9.21
C ILE A 145 4.72 16.23 10.43
N ILE A 146 4.45 14.96 10.64
CA ILE A 146 4.88 14.21 11.82
C ILE A 146 5.96 13.22 11.39
N THR A 147 7.16 13.32 11.97
CA THR A 147 8.32 12.49 11.62
C THR A 147 8.72 11.47 12.69
N ASP A 148 8.07 11.52 13.84
CA ASP A 148 8.33 10.67 15.00
C ASP A 148 7.08 9.89 15.43
N GLY A 149 7.25 8.60 15.76
CA GLY A 149 6.12 7.73 16.10
C GLY A 149 5.47 8.08 17.44
N LYS A 150 6.24 8.55 18.44
CA LYS A 150 5.70 8.95 19.74
C LYS A 150 4.80 10.17 19.57
N GLU A 151 5.25 11.14 18.79
CA GLU A 151 4.49 12.35 18.49
C GLU A 151 3.23 12.03 17.69
N LYS A 152 3.33 11.13 16.70
CA LYS A 152 2.16 10.66 15.92
C LYS A 152 1.09 10.06 16.84
N PHE A 153 1.47 9.21 17.79
CA PHE A 153 0.48 8.58 18.68
C PHE A 153 -0.01 9.54 19.77
N ARG A 154 0.82 10.49 20.23
CA ARG A 154 0.38 11.56 21.13
C ARG A 154 -0.76 12.36 20.53
N LEU A 155 -0.55 12.89 19.31
CA LEU A 155 -1.55 13.67 18.58
C LEU A 155 -2.80 12.84 18.25
N LEU A 156 -2.63 11.63 17.75
CA LEU A 156 -3.74 10.74 17.41
C LEU A 156 -4.60 10.43 18.66
N PHE A 157 -3.99 10.17 19.79
CA PHE A 157 -4.74 9.86 21.02
C PHE A 157 -5.46 11.09 21.58
N GLU A 158 -4.88 12.28 21.43
CA GLU A 158 -5.53 13.54 21.76
C GLU A 158 -6.75 13.78 20.89
N ASP A 159 -6.62 13.62 19.57
CA ASP A 159 -7.75 13.78 18.66
C ASP A 159 -8.84 12.70 18.89
N ILE A 160 -8.48 11.46 19.17
CA ILE A 160 -9.44 10.40 19.52
C ILE A 160 -10.19 10.74 20.80
N LYS A 161 -9.52 11.26 21.83
CA LYS A 161 -10.17 11.68 23.09
C LYS A 161 -11.24 12.74 22.85
N ASN A 162 -11.03 13.62 21.87
CA ASN A 162 -11.92 14.71 21.53
C ASN A 162 -13.04 14.32 20.54
N ALA A 163 -13.03 13.09 20.01
CA ALA A 163 -14.04 12.56 19.11
C ALA A 163 -15.44 12.57 19.75
N LYS A 164 -16.46 12.98 18.98
CA LYS A 164 -17.85 13.12 19.45
C LYS A 164 -18.83 12.19 18.76
N ASN A 165 -18.62 11.89 17.48
CA ASN A 165 -19.58 11.18 16.65
C ASN A 165 -19.04 9.83 16.20
N TYR A 166 -17.92 9.79 15.48
CA TYR A 166 -17.35 8.55 14.96
C TYR A 166 -15.84 8.61 14.75
N ILE A 167 -15.24 7.43 14.74
CA ILE A 167 -13.82 7.22 14.46
C ILE A 167 -13.71 6.09 13.43
N HIS A 168 -13.08 6.37 12.29
CA HIS A 168 -12.70 5.39 11.29
C HIS A 168 -11.20 5.12 11.37
N ILE A 169 -10.82 3.85 11.43
CA ILE A 169 -9.40 3.42 11.54
C ILE A 169 -9.12 2.35 10.50
N GLN A 170 -8.12 2.59 9.67
CA GLN A 170 -7.62 1.62 8.69
C GLN A 170 -6.11 1.53 8.75
N TYR A 171 -5.59 0.31 8.96
CA TYR A 171 -4.16 0.04 8.97
C TYR A 171 -3.80 -1.26 8.25
N TYR A 172 -2.62 -1.27 7.63
CA TYR A 172 -2.02 -2.49 7.11
C TYR A 172 -1.56 -3.39 8.26
N ILE A 173 -0.77 -2.84 9.22
CA ILE A 173 -0.36 -3.54 10.43
C ILE A 173 -1.06 -2.91 11.64
N LEU A 174 -1.81 -3.74 12.35
CA LEU A 174 -2.42 -3.41 13.63
C LEU A 174 -2.06 -4.50 14.63
N LYS A 175 -1.32 -4.15 15.68
CA LYS A 175 -0.89 -5.06 16.75
C LYS A 175 -1.56 -4.74 18.07
N LYS A 176 -1.63 -5.73 18.98
CA LYS A 176 -2.03 -5.56 20.38
C LYS A 176 -0.81 -5.66 21.30
N ASP A 177 0.22 -4.89 21.02
CA ASP A 177 1.39 -4.68 21.86
C ASP A 177 1.20 -3.47 22.81
N GLY A 178 2.26 -2.81 23.27
CA GLY A 178 2.15 -1.69 24.21
C GLY A 178 1.27 -0.55 23.68
N ILE A 179 1.59 -0.02 22.48
CA ILE A 179 0.85 1.11 21.91
C ILE A 179 -0.54 0.67 21.40
N GLY A 180 -0.66 -0.55 20.87
CA GLY A 180 -1.93 -1.08 20.42
C GLY A 180 -2.93 -1.29 21.54
N LYS A 181 -2.47 -1.71 22.74
CA LYS A 181 -3.32 -1.80 23.95
C LYS A 181 -3.83 -0.42 24.37
N GLN A 182 -2.97 0.61 24.33
CA GLN A 182 -3.39 1.99 24.64
C GLN A 182 -4.44 2.48 23.67
N LEU A 183 -4.23 2.27 22.35
CA LEU A 183 -5.22 2.60 21.34
C LEU A 183 -6.55 1.88 21.61
N PHE A 184 -6.54 0.57 21.84
CA PHE A 184 -7.78 -0.20 22.07
C PHE A 184 -8.51 0.22 23.34
N SER A 185 -7.80 0.53 24.42
CA SER A 185 -8.40 1.03 25.65
C SER A 185 -9.08 2.38 25.44
N LEU A 186 -8.45 3.28 24.68
CA LEU A 186 -9.02 4.58 24.35
C LEU A 186 -10.26 4.46 23.46
N LEU A 187 -10.21 3.58 22.45
CA LEU A 187 -11.38 3.31 21.60
C LEU A 187 -12.54 2.68 22.38
N GLU A 188 -12.23 1.81 23.34
CA GLU A 188 -13.24 1.24 24.26
C GLU A 188 -13.92 2.33 25.07
N GLN A 189 -13.14 3.25 25.65
CA GLN A 189 -13.70 4.40 26.36
C GLN A 189 -14.63 5.23 25.46
N LYS A 190 -14.23 5.52 24.21
CA LYS A 190 -15.04 6.28 23.25
C LYS A 190 -16.34 5.56 22.88
N LEU A 191 -16.30 4.22 22.75
CA LEU A 191 -17.50 3.42 22.54
C LEU A 191 -18.49 3.53 23.71
N LEU A 192 -17.99 3.52 24.95
CA LEU A 192 -18.81 3.71 26.15
C LEU A 192 -19.39 5.12 26.26
N GLU A 193 -18.73 6.13 25.66
CA GLU A 193 -19.21 7.50 25.51
C GLU A 193 -20.23 7.66 24.37
N GLY A 194 -20.53 6.58 23.62
CA GLY A 194 -21.50 6.59 22.49
C GLY A 194 -20.91 6.94 21.15
N VAL A 195 -19.59 7.05 21.00
CA VAL A 195 -18.91 7.30 19.73
C VAL A 195 -18.86 6.02 18.90
N ASP A 196 -19.24 6.08 17.62
CA ASP A 196 -19.15 4.95 16.70
C ASP A 196 -17.70 4.70 16.30
N VAL A 197 -17.25 3.43 16.41
CA VAL A 197 -15.87 3.05 16.04
C VAL A 197 -15.89 1.97 14.96
N TYR A 198 -15.22 2.25 13.85
CA TYR A 198 -15.06 1.36 12.71
C TYR A 198 -13.57 1.05 12.50
N ILE A 199 -13.21 -0.23 12.50
CA ILE A 199 -11.82 -0.68 12.35
C ILE A 199 -11.72 -1.61 11.14
N LEU A 200 -10.91 -1.22 10.15
CA LEU A 200 -10.55 -2.03 8.99
C LEU A 200 -9.05 -2.31 9.02
N TYR A 201 -8.65 -3.58 8.91
CA TYR A 201 -7.24 -3.94 8.87
C TYR A 201 -6.96 -5.02 7.83
N ASP A 202 -5.74 -5.03 7.29
CA ASP A 202 -5.32 -6.07 6.35
C ASP A 202 -5.15 -7.42 7.06
N ASP A 203 -5.73 -8.47 6.49
CA ASP A 203 -5.75 -9.81 7.13
C ASP A 203 -4.35 -10.42 7.30
N ILE A 204 -3.45 -10.20 6.31
CA ILE A 204 -2.08 -10.74 6.36
C ILE A 204 -1.14 -9.79 7.09
N GLY A 205 -1.22 -8.49 6.84
CA GLY A 205 -0.41 -7.49 7.52
C GLY A 205 -0.60 -7.54 9.04
N SER A 206 -1.83 -7.81 9.48
CA SER A 206 -2.19 -7.89 10.89
C SER A 206 -2.37 -9.32 11.42
N ARG A 207 -1.72 -10.32 10.82
CA ARG A 207 -1.86 -11.75 11.20
C ARG A 207 -1.55 -12.06 12.68
N LYS A 208 -0.78 -11.20 13.35
CA LYS A 208 -0.48 -11.32 14.79
C LYS A 208 -1.62 -10.81 15.68
N LEU A 209 -2.63 -10.14 15.12
CA LEU A 209 -3.78 -9.65 15.84
C LEU A 209 -4.84 -10.76 15.95
N SER A 210 -4.96 -11.35 17.14
CA SER A 210 -5.96 -12.40 17.38
C SER A 210 -7.37 -11.82 17.50
N ILE A 211 -8.39 -12.61 17.13
CA ILE A 211 -9.81 -12.23 17.30
C ILE A 211 -10.11 -11.96 18.79
N SER A 212 -9.51 -12.75 19.70
CA SER A 212 -9.65 -12.55 21.15
C SER A 212 -9.15 -11.17 21.61
N SER A 213 -8.17 -10.60 20.88
CA SER A 213 -7.64 -9.26 21.15
C SER A 213 -8.67 -8.16 20.94
N LEU A 214 -9.64 -8.38 20.06
CA LEU A 214 -10.66 -7.41 19.68
C LEU A 214 -12.01 -7.66 20.39
N ARG A 215 -12.10 -8.74 21.19
CA ARG A 215 -13.38 -9.17 21.81
C ARG A 215 -14.03 -8.06 22.64
N GLN A 216 -13.26 -7.29 23.39
CA GLN A 216 -13.79 -6.24 24.25
C GLN A 216 -14.38 -5.09 23.42
N LEU A 217 -13.66 -4.63 22.38
CA LEU A 217 -14.16 -3.63 21.46
C LEU A 217 -15.47 -4.11 20.77
N THR A 218 -15.50 -5.36 20.32
CA THR A 218 -16.69 -5.94 19.68
C THR A 218 -17.88 -6.05 20.65
N LYS A 219 -17.64 -6.38 21.95
CA LYS A 219 -18.69 -6.39 22.98
C LYS A 219 -19.30 -4.99 23.19
N ASN A 220 -18.50 -3.95 23.04
CA ASN A 220 -18.92 -2.55 23.15
C ASN A 220 -19.36 -1.96 21.79
N ASN A 221 -19.78 -2.81 20.85
CA ASN A 221 -20.35 -2.47 19.54
C ASN A 221 -19.39 -1.88 18.51
N ALA A 222 -18.04 -1.98 18.67
CA ALA A 222 -17.13 -1.64 17.60
C ALA A 222 -17.43 -2.48 16.35
N LYS A 223 -17.45 -1.84 15.19
CA LYS A 223 -17.60 -2.51 13.90
C LYS A 223 -16.19 -2.80 13.36
N ILE A 224 -15.88 -4.09 13.16
CA ILE A 224 -14.51 -4.51 12.82
C ILE A 224 -14.53 -5.43 11.61
N LYS A 225 -13.72 -5.12 10.58
CA LYS A 225 -13.59 -5.94 9.37
C LYS A 225 -12.13 -6.20 9.03
N ARG A 226 -11.92 -7.29 8.31
CA ARG A 226 -10.63 -7.68 7.74
C ARG A 226 -10.66 -7.52 6.23
N PHE A 227 -9.71 -6.77 5.70
CA PHE A 227 -9.58 -6.61 4.26
C PHE A 227 -9.01 -7.91 3.66
N PHE A 228 -9.69 -8.46 2.67
CA PHE A 228 -9.37 -9.72 1.99
C PHE A 228 -9.17 -10.90 2.94
N LYS A 229 -10.10 -11.05 3.90
CA LYS A 229 -10.17 -12.22 4.77
C LYS A 229 -10.09 -13.51 3.94
N SER A 230 -9.16 -14.40 4.28
CA SER A 230 -9.11 -15.73 3.66
C SER A 230 -10.40 -16.52 3.93
N LYS A 231 -10.98 -17.08 2.87
CA LYS A 231 -12.14 -17.99 2.97
C LYS A 231 -11.70 -19.40 3.35
N PHE A 232 -10.50 -19.80 2.98
CA PHE A 232 -9.91 -21.10 3.24
C PHE A 232 -8.68 -20.96 4.13
N PRO A 233 -8.49 -21.82 5.16
CA PRO A 233 -7.37 -21.66 6.10
C PRO A 233 -5.97 -21.71 5.45
N LEU A 234 -5.85 -22.46 4.34
CA LEU A 234 -4.55 -22.74 3.70
C LEU A 234 -4.36 -22.03 2.36
N ILE A 235 -5.42 -21.56 1.70
CA ILE A 235 -5.33 -20.99 0.35
C ILE A 235 -6.07 -19.65 0.30
N ASN A 236 -5.33 -18.58 0.04
CA ASN A 236 -5.89 -17.27 -0.24
C ASN A 236 -5.43 -16.78 -1.62
N PHE A 237 -6.30 -16.91 -2.62
CA PHE A 237 -6.03 -16.46 -4.00
C PHE A 237 -5.80 -14.94 -4.11
N ARG A 238 -6.11 -14.16 -3.07
CA ARG A 238 -5.85 -12.73 -2.97
C ARG A 238 -4.67 -12.41 -2.05
N MET A 239 -3.85 -13.42 -1.70
CA MET A 239 -2.73 -13.26 -0.77
C MET A 239 -1.70 -12.23 -1.26
N ASN A 240 -1.53 -12.09 -2.56
CA ASN A 240 -0.59 -11.15 -3.16
C ASN A 240 -1.06 -9.68 -3.09
N TYR A 241 -2.36 -9.45 -2.94
CA TYR A 241 -2.96 -8.12 -2.96
C TYR A 241 -3.24 -7.62 -1.54
N ARG A 242 -2.56 -6.54 -1.13
CA ARG A 242 -2.63 -6.03 0.25
C ARG A 242 -3.18 -4.63 0.32
N ASN A 243 -3.96 -4.34 1.34
CA ASN A 243 -4.36 -2.98 1.64
C ASN A 243 -3.27 -2.31 2.51
N HIS A 244 -2.42 -1.55 1.83
CA HIS A 244 -1.28 -0.89 2.47
C HIS A 244 -1.59 0.55 2.92
N ARG A 245 -2.82 1.03 2.74
CA ARG A 245 -3.27 2.35 3.18
C ARG A 245 -3.29 2.44 4.70
N LYS A 246 -2.97 3.62 5.22
CA LYS A 246 -3.11 3.99 6.63
C LYS A 246 -4.00 5.22 6.65
N ILE A 247 -5.20 5.08 7.17
CA ILE A 247 -6.20 6.13 7.21
C ILE A 247 -6.83 6.15 8.60
N VAL A 248 -6.85 7.31 9.22
CA VAL A 248 -7.75 7.56 10.36
C VAL A 248 -8.55 8.81 10.02
N THR A 249 -9.87 8.77 10.22
CA THR A 249 -10.71 9.97 10.19
C THR A 249 -11.52 10.05 11.47
N ILE A 250 -11.65 11.26 11.99
CA ILE A 250 -12.34 11.56 13.26
C ILE A 250 -13.34 12.67 12.98
N ASP A 251 -14.62 12.36 13.16
CA ASP A 251 -15.76 13.27 12.98
C ASP A 251 -15.78 14.02 11.64
N GLY A 252 -15.11 13.48 10.59
CA GLY A 252 -14.95 14.14 9.30
C GLY A 252 -14.09 15.42 9.31
N ASN A 253 -13.52 15.80 10.46
CA ASN A 253 -12.78 17.06 10.64
C ASN A 253 -11.28 16.87 10.64
N ILE A 254 -10.80 15.74 11.14
CA ILE A 254 -9.38 15.40 11.27
C ILE A 254 -9.11 14.13 10.52
N GLY A 255 -8.04 14.12 9.73
CA GLY A 255 -7.57 12.96 8.98
C GLY A 255 -6.10 12.67 9.21
N TYR A 256 -5.73 11.39 9.20
CA TYR A 256 -4.34 10.94 9.26
C TYR A 256 -4.04 10.01 8.09
N THR A 257 -2.88 10.23 7.44
CA THR A 257 -2.34 9.30 6.42
C THR A 257 -0.81 9.41 6.34
N GLY A 258 -0.14 8.36 5.88
CA GLY A 258 1.33 8.33 5.75
C GLY A 258 1.91 6.94 5.96
N GLY A 259 3.14 6.84 6.49
CA GLY A 259 3.87 5.58 6.57
C GLY A 259 3.67 4.78 7.86
N PHE A 260 3.38 5.42 9.01
CA PHE A 260 3.25 4.74 10.30
C PHE A 260 2.06 3.78 10.38
N ASN A 261 2.29 2.56 10.86
CA ASN A 261 1.27 1.62 11.29
C ASN A 261 1.07 1.67 12.83
N VAL A 262 0.45 0.63 13.42
CA VAL A 262 0.25 0.50 14.88
C VAL A 262 1.05 -0.69 15.41
N GLY A 263 2.09 -0.38 16.19
CA GLY A 263 2.99 -1.34 16.80
C GLY A 263 4.13 -0.64 17.54
N ASP A 264 4.72 -1.32 18.53
CA ASP A 264 5.79 -0.78 19.38
C ASP A 264 7.08 -0.49 18.60
N GLU A 265 7.30 -1.17 17.45
CA GLU A 265 8.42 -0.89 16.56
C GLU A 265 8.38 0.54 15.99
N TYR A 266 7.19 1.09 15.75
CA TYR A 266 7.01 2.46 15.24
C TYR A 266 7.33 3.54 16.28
N LEU A 267 7.45 3.15 17.56
CA LEU A 267 7.94 4.00 18.66
C LEU A 267 9.46 3.89 18.88
N GLY A 268 10.15 3.10 18.07
CA GLY A 268 11.58 2.80 18.22
C GLY A 268 11.88 1.83 19.38
N LEU A 269 10.90 1.03 19.81
CA LEU A 269 11.07 0.09 20.92
C LEU A 269 11.59 -1.30 20.48
N ASP A 270 11.64 -1.56 19.18
CA ASP A 270 12.21 -2.80 18.64
C ASP A 270 13.74 -2.68 18.56
N LYS A 271 14.45 -3.58 19.28
CA LYS A 271 15.91 -3.60 19.33
C LYS A 271 16.59 -3.84 17.99
N LYS A 272 15.92 -4.55 17.06
CA LYS A 272 16.47 -4.85 15.71
C LYS A 272 16.56 -3.58 14.88
N PHE A 273 15.52 -2.74 14.89
CA PHE A 273 15.42 -1.56 14.05
C PHE A 273 15.95 -0.30 14.75
N GLY A 274 15.82 -0.22 16.08
CA GLY A 274 16.11 1.00 16.82
C GLY A 274 15.09 2.11 16.51
N TYR A 275 15.55 3.34 16.33
CA TYR A 275 14.69 4.46 16.00
C TYR A 275 13.99 4.21 14.66
N TRP A 276 12.65 4.34 14.66
CA TRP A 276 11.83 4.18 13.45
C TRP A 276 11.51 5.57 12.87
N ARG A 277 12.18 5.91 11.77
CA ARG A 277 12.00 7.17 11.07
C ARG A 277 10.97 6.99 9.96
N ASP A 278 9.80 7.58 10.12
CA ASP A 278 8.75 7.59 9.09
C ASP A 278 8.13 8.98 8.98
N THR A 279 7.23 9.20 8.03
CA THR A 279 6.51 10.46 7.91
C THR A 279 5.01 10.22 7.78
N HIS A 280 4.23 11.04 8.49
CA HIS A 280 2.77 10.99 8.53
C HIS A 280 2.21 12.40 8.45
N LEU A 281 1.01 12.53 7.93
CA LEU A 281 0.25 13.78 7.90
C LEU A 281 -0.92 13.70 8.87
N ARG A 282 -1.07 14.71 9.70
CA ARG A 282 -2.34 15.09 10.32
C ARG A 282 -2.93 16.20 9.47
N ILE A 283 -4.16 16.02 9.00
CA ILE A 283 -4.82 16.89 8.01
C ILE A 283 -6.11 17.42 8.62
N GLU A 284 -6.34 18.72 8.48
CA GLU A 284 -7.61 19.40 8.72
C GLU A 284 -8.06 20.07 7.42
N GLY A 285 -9.38 20.12 7.16
CA GLY A 285 -9.95 20.79 6.00
C GLY A 285 -10.52 19.85 4.94
N GLU A 286 -10.68 20.36 3.73
CA GLU A 286 -11.42 19.73 2.63
C GLU A 286 -10.86 18.33 2.24
N ALA A 287 -9.56 18.10 2.35
CA ALA A 287 -8.93 16.82 2.00
C ALA A 287 -9.37 15.66 2.92
N VAL A 288 -9.83 15.96 4.16
CA VAL A 288 -10.33 14.92 5.07
C VAL A 288 -11.52 14.16 4.46
N GLY A 289 -12.39 14.85 3.72
CA GLY A 289 -13.49 14.19 3.02
C GLY A 289 -13.05 13.18 1.97
N SER A 290 -11.89 13.38 1.32
CA SER A 290 -11.35 12.40 0.39
C SER A 290 -10.77 11.17 1.13
N LEU A 291 -10.20 11.34 2.34
CA LEU A 291 -9.82 10.22 3.22
C LEU A 291 -11.04 9.44 3.68
N GLU A 292 -12.08 10.14 4.08
CA GLU A 292 -13.37 9.57 4.49
C GLU A 292 -13.99 8.72 3.38
N TYR A 293 -14.08 9.30 2.17
CA TYR A 293 -14.53 8.55 0.99
C TYR A 293 -13.74 7.26 0.81
N ARG A 294 -12.40 7.34 0.87
CA ARG A 294 -11.56 6.17 0.63
C ARG A 294 -11.75 5.10 1.70
N PHE A 295 -11.86 5.50 2.97
CA PHE A 295 -12.17 4.56 4.04
C PHE A 295 -13.52 3.86 3.81
N ILE A 296 -14.58 4.63 3.53
CA ILE A 296 -15.93 4.09 3.32
C ILE A 296 -15.97 3.12 2.13
N ASP A 297 -15.31 3.44 1.02
CA ASP A 297 -15.27 2.56 -0.15
C ASP A 297 -14.48 1.27 0.15
N ASP A 298 -13.34 1.36 0.86
CA ASP A 298 -12.58 0.19 1.35
C ASP A 298 -13.42 -0.66 2.31
N TRP A 299 -14.15 -0.04 3.23
CA TRP A 299 -15.06 -0.69 4.17
C TRP A 299 -16.19 -1.43 3.45
N ASN A 300 -16.85 -0.76 2.53
CA ASN A 300 -17.98 -1.28 1.77
C ASN A 300 -17.55 -2.42 0.85
N SER A 301 -16.33 -2.41 0.35
CA SER A 301 -15.77 -3.52 -0.45
C SER A 301 -15.69 -4.84 0.33
N GLN A 302 -15.66 -4.78 1.68
CA GLN A 302 -15.65 -5.94 2.57
C GLN A 302 -17.03 -6.21 3.18
N THR A 303 -18.09 -5.60 2.63
CA THR A 303 -19.46 -5.69 3.16
C THR A 303 -20.33 -6.51 2.22
N THR A 304 -20.88 -7.62 2.70
CA THR A 304 -21.75 -8.50 1.89
C THR A 304 -23.21 -8.04 1.87
N LYS A 305 -23.68 -7.45 2.96
CA LYS A 305 -25.07 -6.99 3.11
C LYS A 305 -25.14 -5.49 2.87
N LYS A 306 -26.05 -5.05 1.99
CA LYS A 306 -26.26 -3.62 1.71
C LYS A 306 -26.63 -2.80 2.96
N THR A 307 -27.32 -3.41 3.93
CA THR A 307 -27.69 -2.80 5.21
C THR A 307 -26.49 -2.41 6.08
N ASP A 308 -25.34 -3.08 5.90
CA ASP A 308 -24.15 -2.89 6.71
C ASP A 308 -23.13 -1.98 6.00
N GLN A 309 -23.50 -1.40 4.85
CA GLN A 309 -22.70 -0.44 4.12
C GLN A 309 -22.76 0.93 4.81
N LEU A 310 -21.60 1.58 4.90
CA LEU A 310 -21.53 2.98 5.30
C LEU A 310 -21.98 3.86 4.14
N LYS A 311 -22.81 4.85 4.46
CA LYS A 311 -23.30 5.82 3.48
C LYS A 311 -22.29 6.95 3.31
N LEU A 312 -22.10 7.35 2.08
CA LEU A 312 -21.38 8.56 1.73
C LEU A 312 -22.33 9.75 1.95
N THR A 313 -22.32 10.33 3.14
CA THR A 313 -23.11 11.53 3.44
C THR A 313 -22.18 12.73 3.47
N ALA A 314 -22.57 13.80 2.76
CA ALA A 314 -21.86 15.07 2.81
C ALA A 314 -22.09 15.86 4.14
N GLU A 315 -22.82 15.28 5.07
CA GLU A 315 -23.14 15.87 6.37
C GLU A 315 -21.90 15.97 7.28
N HIS A 316 -20.87 15.19 6.99
CA HIS A 316 -19.59 15.19 7.72
C HIS A 316 -18.54 16.04 6.98
N VAL A 317 -18.94 17.18 6.48
CA VAL A 317 -18.02 18.09 5.78
C VAL A 317 -17.06 18.69 6.80
N ALA A 318 -15.77 18.45 6.58
CA ALA A 318 -14.69 19.08 7.34
C ALA A 318 -14.95 20.59 7.49
N THR A 319 -14.85 21.10 8.70
CA THR A 319 -14.92 22.54 8.97
C THR A 319 -13.87 23.22 8.10
N ALA A 320 -14.28 24.16 7.26
CA ALA A 320 -13.37 24.87 6.39
C ALA A 320 -12.30 25.57 7.25
N VAL A 321 -11.05 25.22 7.06
CA VAL A 321 -9.93 25.92 7.70
C VAL A 321 -9.56 27.14 6.87
N ASP A 322 -9.22 28.23 7.55
CA ASP A 322 -8.73 29.45 6.90
C ASP A 322 -7.21 29.32 6.62
N ASN A 323 -6.88 28.33 5.79
CA ASN A 323 -5.52 28.10 5.32
C ASN A 323 -5.55 27.59 3.88
N TYR A 324 -4.68 28.12 3.05
CA TYR A 324 -4.57 27.73 1.65
C TYR A 324 -3.44 26.74 1.46
N LEU A 325 -3.79 25.48 1.24
CA LEU A 325 -2.86 24.43 0.90
C LEU A 325 -3.54 23.46 -0.08
N PRO A 326 -3.19 23.52 -1.36
CA PRO A 326 -3.76 22.65 -2.38
C PRO A 326 -3.26 21.21 -2.26
N ILE A 327 -4.20 20.27 -2.12
CA ILE A 327 -3.91 18.82 -1.96
C ILE A 327 -4.82 18.01 -2.88
N GLN A 328 -4.26 16.99 -3.52
CA GLN A 328 -5.01 15.86 -4.08
C GLN A 328 -4.64 14.57 -3.37
N LEU A 329 -5.62 13.80 -2.97
CA LEU A 329 -5.44 12.46 -2.43
C LEU A 329 -5.68 11.43 -3.54
N VAL A 330 -4.62 10.78 -3.97
CA VAL A 330 -4.64 9.81 -5.08
C VAL A 330 -4.51 8.39 -4.53
N SER A 331 -5.49 7.57 -4.88
CA SER A 331 -5.53 6.15 -4.51
C SER A 331 -5.17 5.28 -5.72
N SER A 332 -4.28 4.34 -5.52
CA SER A 332 -3.88 3.34 -6.52
C SER A 332 -4.13 1.94 -5.99
N GLY A 333 -4.35 0.98 -6.89
CA GLY A 333 -4.55 -0.41 -6.49
C GLY A 333 -4.63 -1.36 -7.70
N PRO A 334 -4.56 -2.68 -7.43
CA PRO A 334 -4.62 -3.72 -8.46
C PRO A 334 -6.02 -3.92 -9.05
N ASP A 335 -7.02 -3.21 -8.55
CA ASP A 335 -8.40 -3.16 -9.05
C ASP A 335 -8.53 -2.39 -10.38
N ASN A 336 -7.48 -1.68 -10.78
CA ASN A 336 -7.42 -0.91 -12.02
C ASN A 336 -6.14 -1.23 -12.80
N LYS A 337 -6.20 -1.13 -14.13
CA LYS A 337 -5.03 -1.29 -15.01
C LYS A 337 -4.06 -0.11 -14.93
N LEU A 338 -4.58 1.08 -14.57
CA LEU A 338 -3.78 2.30 -14.48
C LEU A 338 -3.00 2.33 -13.17
N GLN A 339 -1.71 2.55 -13.25
CA GLN A 339 -0.81 2.68 -12.09
C GLN A 339 -0.76 4.15 -11.67
N LYS A 340 -1.84 4.63 -11.07
CA LYS A 340 -2.16 6.04 -10.88
C LYS A 340 -1.05 6.81 -10.15
N ILE A 341 -0.62 6.36 -8.97
CA ILE A 341 0.47 6.99 -8.20
C ILE A 341 1.79 6.98 -8.98
N LYS A 342 2.11 5.86 -9.68
CA LYS A 342 3.31 5.79 -10.51
C LYS A 342 3.28 6.80 -11.65
N TYR A 343 2.14 6.98 -12.30
CA TYR A 343 2.01 7.98 -13.38
C TYR A 343 2.24 9.40 -12.85
N SER A 344 1.76 9.68 -11.65
CA SER A 344 2.03 10.95 -10.97
C SER A 344 3.52 11.14 -10.67
N TYR A 345 4.20 10.08 -10.22
CA TYR A 345 5.65 10.11 -9.99
C TYR A 345 6.44 10.31 -11.28
N LEU A 346 6.07 9.63 -12.37
CA LEU A 346 6.68 9.83 -13.69
C LEU A 346 6.49 11.28 -14.17
N TYR A 347 5.31 11.85 -13.96
CA TYR A 347 5.07 13.26 -14.26
C TYR A 347 6.02 14.17 -13.42
N MET A 348 6.09 13.95 -12.10
CA MET A 348 6.98 14.74 -11.22
C MET A 348 8.43 14.67 -11.70
N ILE A 349 8.95 13.47 -11.94
CA ILE A 349 10.33 13.24 -12.41
C ILE A 349 10.57 13.98 -13.74
N SER A 350 9.63 13.88 -14.69
CA SER A 350 9.75 14.51 -16.01
C SER A 350 9.67 16.05 -15.99
N LYS A 351 9.08 16.62 -14.93
CA LYS A 351 8.90 18.08 -14.79
C LYS A 351 9.94 18.75 -13.90
N ALA A 352 10.73 17.98 -13.18
CA ALA A 352 11.82 18.49 -12.37
C ALA A 352 12.84 19.26 -13.22
N LYS A 353 13.33 20.39 -12.70
CA LYS A 353 14.30 21.27 -13.36
C LYS A 353 15.57 21.47 -12.56
N LYS A 354 15.50 21.33 -11.23
CA LYS A 354 16.63 21.57 -10.31
C LYS A 354 16.99 20.30 -9.57
N TYR A 355 16.03 19.66 -8.90
CA TYR A 355 16.31 18.50 -8.10
C TYR A 355 15.09 17.56 -7.92
N ILE A 356 15.40 16.30 -7.61
CA ILE A 356 14.46 15.25 -7.23
C ILE A 356 15.02 14.58 -5.98
N TYR A 357 14.29 14.65 -4.86
CA TYR A 357 14.66 13.96 -3.62
C TYR A 357 13.62 12.88 -3.30
N ILE A 358 14.11 11.66 -3.07
CA ILE A 358 13.28 10.48 -2.83
C ILE A 358 13.70 9.81 -1.52
N GLN A 359 12.74 9.53 -0.64
CA GLN A 359 12.90 8.60 0.50
C GLN A 359 11.98 7.42 0.31
N SER A 360 12.53 6.20 0.36
CA SER A 360 11.75 4.97 0.31
C SER A 360 12.47 3.83 1.01
N PRO A 361 11.78 3.04 1.88
CA PRO A 361 12.42 1.88 2.50
C PRO A 361 12.76 0.79 1.47
N TYR A 362 11.97 0.71 0.40
CA TYR A 362 12.15 -0.21 -0.72
C TYR A 362 12.24 0.61 -2.00
N PHE A 363 13.39 0.51 -2.66
CA PHE A 363 13.61 1.19 -3.93
C PHE A 363 13.88 0.14 -5.00
N ILE A 364 12.79 -0.38 -5.57
CA ILE A 364 12.77 -1.44 -6.60
C ILE A 364 11.83 -0.98 -7.73
N PRO A 365 12.13 0.14 -8.38
CA PRO A 365 11.28 0.69 -9.43
C PRO A 365 11.26 -0.20 -10.68
N ASP A 366 10.21 -0.07 -11.46
CA ASP A 366 10.16 -0.68 -12.79
C ASP A 366 10.98 0.12 -13.82
N GLU A 367 11.13 -0.44 -15.03
CA GLU A 367 11.95 0.16 -16.09
C GLU A 367 11.54 1.61 -16.40
N SER A 368 10.23 1.91 -16.44
CA SER A 368 9.77 3.26 -16.77
C SER A 368 10.20 4.31 -15.76
N VAL A 369 10.20 3.98 -14.47
CA VAL A 369 10.66 4.88 -13.41
C VAL A 369 12.19 4.97 -13.40
N MET A 370 12.88 3.85 -13.64
CA MET A 370 14.35 3.84 -13.76
C MET A 370 14.81 4.72 -14.91
N ASP A 371 14.22 4.57 -16.08
CA ASP A 371 14.60 5.36 -17.26
C ASP A 371 14.31 6.85 -17.07
N ALA A 372 13.16 7.19 -16.46
CA ALA A 372 12.84 8.58 -16.14
C ALA A 372 13.89 9.20 -15.20
N LEU A 373 14.34 8.45 -14.16
CA LEU A 373 15.38 8.91 -13.24
C LEU A 373 16.75 9.02 -13.93
N LYS A 374 17.13 8.04 -14.76
CA LYS A 374 18.36 8.11 -15.57
C LYS A 374 18.38 9.36 -16.47
N MET A 375 17.27 9.61 -17.17
CA MET A 375 17.12 10.79 -18.02
C MET A 375 17.27 12.07 -17.20
N ALA A 376 16.65 12.17 -16.03
CA ALA A 376 16.77 13.32 -15.14
C ALA A 376 18.25 13.56 -14.71
N ILE A 377 18.95 12.49 -14.26
CA ILE A 377 20.36 12.56 -13.85
C ILE A 377 21.24 13.03 -15.02
N LEU A 378 21.10 12.39 -16.18
CA LEU A 378 21.90 12.73 -17.37
C LEU A 378 21.58 14.12 -17.93
N SER A 379 20.41 14.67 -17.61
CA SER A 379 20.02 16.05 -17.94
C SER A 379 20.52 17.08 -16.90
N GLY A 380 21.31 16.65 -15.90
CA GLY A 380 21.91 17.54 -14.90
C GLY A 380 21.01 17.85 -13.69
N ILE A 381 19.91 17.12 -13.48
CA ILE A 381 19.05 17.28 -12.31
C ILE A 381 19.72 16.61 -11.09
N ASP A 382 19.76 17.30 -9.94
CA ASP A 382 20.30 16.76 -8.67
C ASP A 382 19.34 15.70 -8.09
N VAL A 383 19.57 14.43 -8.41
CA VAL A 383 18.77 13.31 -7.92
C VAL A 383 19.39 12.75 -6.65
N ARG A 384 18.62 12.78 -5.55
CA ARG A 384 19.02 12.22 -4.26
C ARG A 384 18.04 11.16 -3.81
N ILE A 385 18.57 9.99 -3.42
CA ILE A 385 17.77 8.86 -2.98
C ILE A 385 18.26 8.42 -1.60
N MET A 386 17.33 8.25 -0.66
CA MET A 386 17.64 7.79 0.69
C MET A 386 16.91 6.50 0.99
N VAL A 387 17.66 5.48 1.47
CA VAL A 387 17.15 4.14 1.81
C VAL A 387 17.71 3.71 3.18
N PRO A 388 17.12 2.70 3.84
CA PRO A 388 17.61 2.22 5.13
C PRO A 388 18.92 1.42 5.02
N ASN A 389 19.71 1.41 6.13
CA ASN A 389 20.90 0.59 6.27
C ASN A 389 20.62 -0.85 6.73
N LYS A 390 19.44 -1.10 7.30
CA LYS A 390 19.06 -2.40 7.89
C LYS A 390 18.00 -3.09 7.04
N PRO A 391 18.11 -4.39 6.79
CA PRO A 391 17.05 -5.14 6.13
C PRO A 391 15.92 -5.51 7.10
N ASP A 392 14.69 -5.25 6.73
CA ASP A 392 13.51 -5.95 7.26
C ASP A 392 13.26 -7.24 6.44
N HIS A 393 13.45 -7.16 5.10
CA HIS A 393 13.44 -8.26 4.15
C HIS A 393 14.75 -8.34 3.37
N ILE A 394 15.44 -9.47 3.48
CA ILE A 394 16.81 -9.61 2.96
C ILE A 394 16.92 -9.47 1.44
N PHE A 395 15.97 -10.03 0.68
CA PHE A 395 15.97 -9.92 -0.79
C PHE A 395 15.63 -8.51 -1.27
N VAL A 396 14.68 -7.85 -0.62
CA VAL A 396 14.31 -6.45 -0.89
C VAL A 396 15.51 -5.52 -0.66
N TYR A 397 16.29 -5.77 0.39
CA TYR A 397 17.50 -5.03 0.69
C TYR A 397 18.53 -5.14 -0.45
N TRP A 398 18.87 -6.38 -0.87
CA TRP A 398 19.84 -6.57 -1.95
C TRP A 398 19.34 -6.03 -3.30
N ALA A 399 18.06 -6.18 -3.60
CA ALA A 399 17.47 -5.57 -4.78
C ALA A 399 17.59 -4.04 -4.74
N THR A 400 17.19 -3.39 -3.64
CA THR A 400 17.31 -1.94 -3.45
C THR A 400 18.74 -1.45 -3.71
N TYR A 401 19.75 -2.13 -3.12
CA TYR A 401 21.15 -1.77 -3.32
C TYR A 401 21.60 -1.89 -4.78
N SER A 402 21.11 -2.89 -5.50
CA SER A 402 21.40 -3.03 -6.93
C SER A 402 20.84 -1.85 -7.75
N PHE A 403 19.61 -1.41 -7.49
CA PHE A 403 18.99 -0.30 -8.23
C PHE A 403 19.61 1.05 -7.90
N ILE A 404 19.87 1.35 -6.61
CA ILE A 404 20.52 2.63 -6.24
C ILE A 404 21.96 2.70 -6.73
N GLY A 405 22.66 1.56 -6.80
CA GLY A 405 24.02 1.48 -7.35
C GLY A 405 24.09 1.83 -8.82
N GLU A 406 23.12 1.38 -9.62
CA GLU A 406 23.00 1.73 -11.04
C GLU A 406 22.76 3.23 -11.25
N LEU A 407 21.93 3.87 -10.42
CA LEU A 407 21.71 5.32 -10.50
C LEU A 407 22.93 6.11 -9.98
N ALA A 408 23.65 5.59 -8.98
CA ALA A 408 24.88 6.21 -8.47
C ALA A 408 26.00 6.22 -9.53
N GLU A 409 26.04 5.21 -10.40
CA GLU A 409 26.96 5.17 -11.55
C GLU A 409 26.75 6.34 -12.51
N LEU A 410 25.52 6.77 -12.67
CA LEU A 410 25.13 7.90 -13.53
C LEU A 410 25.24 9.25 -12.83
N GLY A 411 25.54 9.29 -11.52
CA GLY A 411 25.73 10.53 -10.76
C GLY A 411 24.66 10.86 -9.73
N ALA A 412 23.68 9.98 -9.50
CA ALA A 412 22.74 10.17 -8.40
C ALA A 412 23.45 10.10 -7.04
N LYS A 413 23.04 10.93 -6.10
CA LYS A 413 23.52 10.90 -4.71
C LYS A 413 22.67 9.97 -3.88
N THR A 414 23.20 8.79 -3.55
CA THR A 414 22.48 7.76 -2.79
C THR A 414 22.93 7.75 -1.33
N TYR A 415 21.97 7.90 -0.43
CA TYR A 415 22.19 7.99 1.01
C TYR A 415 21.64 6.78 1.74
N ILE A 416 22.44 6.24 2.65
CA ILE A 416 22.05 5.18 3.57
C ILE A 416 21.81 5.79 4.94
N TYR A 417 20.56 5.73 5.40
CA TYR A 417 20.17 6.26 6.71
C TYR A 417 20.67 5.37 7.83
N GLU A 418 21.48 5.93 8.75
CA GLU A 418 22.19 5.17 9.78
C GLU A 418 21.52 5.21 11.16
N ASN A 419 20.69 6.22 11.44
CA ASN A 419 20.08 6.41 12.76
C ASN A 419 18.79 5.59 12.91
N GLY A 420 18.89 4.27 12.75
CA GLY A 420 17.75 3.37 12.86
C GLY A 420 17.20 2.89 11.50
N PHE A 421 15.88 2.78 11.37
CA PHE A 421 15.23 2.31 10.14
C PHE A 421 14.36 3.41 9.53
N ILE A 422 14.73 3.89 8.33
CA ILE A 422 13.90 4.85 7.61
C ILE A 422 12.83 4.13 6.78
N HIS A 423 11.57 4.56 6.97
CA HIS A 423 10.42 3.94 6.32
C HIS A 423 9.51 4.96 5.61
N THR A 424 9.96 6.19 5.44
CA THR A 424 9.25 7.26 4.72
C THR A 424 9.07 6.93 3.24
N LYS A 425 7.95 7.31 2.65
CA LYS A 425 7.65 7.19 1.23
C LYS A 425 7.31 8.59 0.69
N MET A 426 8.33 9.26 0.18
CA MET A 426 8.25 10.66 -0.20
C MET A 426 9.02 10.93 -1.49
N ILE A 427 8.48 11.81 -2.32
CA ILE A 427 9.19 12.45 -3.42
C ILE A 427 8.95 13.96 -3.38
N ILE A 428 10.00 14.72 -3.63
CA ILE A 428 9.98 16.20 -3.68
C ILE A 428 10.66 16.64 -4.96
N ILE A 429 10.10 17.65 -5.62
CA ILE A 429 10.75 18.33 -6.75
C ILE A 429 10.73 19.86 -6.61
N ASP A 430 11.85 20.49 -6.85
CA ASP A 430 12.03 21.92 -7.17
C ASP A 430 11.43 22.93 -6.16
N ASP A 431 11.22 22.57 -4.89
CA ASP A 431 10.47 23.36 -3.89
C ASP A 431 9.01 23.66 -4.27
N GLU A 432 8.41 22.94 -5.21
CA GLU A 432 7.09 23.27 -5.73
C GLU A 432 6.05 22.17 -5.51
N LEU A 433 6.48 20.94 -5.60
CA LEU A 433 5.59 19.77 -5.58
C LEU A 433 6.17 18.67 -4.72
N SER A 434 5.36 18.14 -3.84
CA SER A 434 5.71 17.01 -2.98
C SER A 434 4.62 15.96 -2.95
N SER A 435 5.01 14.71 -2.73
CA SER A 435 4.09 13.61 -2.47
C SER A 435 4.55 12.81 -1.27
N LEU A 436 3.61 12.52 -0.38
CA LEU A 436 3.79 11.66 0.78
C LEU A 436 2.61 10.70 0.92
N GLY A 437 2.89 9.45 1.31
CA GLY A 437 1.81 8.48 1.53
C GLY A 437 2.28 7.10 1.94
N SER A 438 1.56 6.10 1.47
CA SER A 438 1.85 4.70 1.78
C SER A 438 2.66 3.98 0.69
N ALA A 439 2.73 4.53 -0.55
CA ALA A 439 3.34 3.88 -1.70
C ALA A 439 4.87 3.96 -1.68
N ASN A 440 5.55 2.82 -1.60
CA ASN A 440 7.00 2.73 -1.82
C ASN A 440 7.34 2.96 -3.30
N PHE A 441 8.63 3.20 -3.58
CA PHE A 441 9.17 3.20 -4.94
C PHE A 441 9.50 1.78 -5.38
N ASP A 442 8.49 0.90 -5.40
CA ASP A 442 8.67 -0.49 -5.79
C ASP A 442 7.51 -1.00 -6.68
N TYR A 443 7.81 -2.09 -7.40
CA TYR A 443 6.86 -2.76 -8.29
C TYR A 443 5.57 -3.17 -7.55
N ARG A 444 5.70 -3.60 -6.29
CA ARG A 444 4.59 -4.09 -5.48
C ARG A 444 3.62 -2.97 -5.13
N SER A 445 4.12 -1.81 -4.70
CA SER A 445 3.29 -0.63 -4.41
C SER A 445 2.63 -0.06 -5.68
N PHE A 446 3.29 -0.17 -6.83
CA PHE A 446 2.74 0.34 -8.08
C PHE A 446 1.66 -0.55 -8.70
N LYS A 447 1.69 -1.89 -8.46
CA LYS A 447 0.83 -2.84 -9.16
C LYS A 447 -0.02 -3.76 -8.27
N LEU A 448 0.42 -4.07 -7.06
CA LEU A 448 -0.16 -5.15 -6.25
C LEU A 448 -0.84 -4.66 -4.97
N ASN A 449 -0.39 -3.56 -4.41
CA ASN A 449 -0.96 -3.02 -3.18
C ASN A 449 -2.00 -1.94 -3.47
N PHE A 450 -2.99 -1.86 -2.58
CA PHE A 450 -3.83 -0.68 -2.48
C PHE A 450 -3.10 0.38 -1.66
N GLU A 451 -2.78 1.50 -2.29
CA GLU A 451 -1.98 2.59 -1.73
C GLU A 451 -2.76 3.91 -1.74
N LEU A 452 -2.30 4.88 -0.96
CA LEU A 452 -2.84 6.23 -0.91
C LEU A 452 -1.72 7.23 -0.70
N ASN A 453 -1.65 8.25 -1.56
CA ASN A 453 -0.70 9.35 -1.45
C ASN A 453 -1.37 10.70 -1.52
N ALA A 454 -0.87 11.64 -0.72
CA ALA A 454 -1.19 13.06 -0.83
C ALA A 454 -0.17 13.72 -1.78
N PHE A 455 -0.67 14.49 -2.74
CA PHE A 455 0.11 15.35 -3.62
C PHE A 455 -0.17 16.79 -3.22
N MET A 456 0.85 17.52 -2.79
CA MET A 456 0.77 18.90 -2.31
C MET A 456 1.42 19.84 -3.32
N TYR A 457 0.67 20.87 -3.71
CA TYR A 457 1.05 21.85 -4.74
C TYR A 457 1.36 23.19 -4.07
N ASP A 458 2.38 23.21 -3.19
CA ASP A 458 2.71 24.36 -2.35
C ASP A 458 4.19 24.43 -2.04
N ASP A 459 4.78 25.61 -2.28
CA ASP A 459 6.23 25.81 -2.08
C ASP A 459 6.62 25.80 -0.60
N LYS A 460 5.79 26.34 0.28
CA LYS A 460 6.10 26.37 1.72
C LYS A 460 6.19 24.96 2.27
N THR A 461 5.17 24.17 2.02
CA THR A 461 5.09 22.77 2.44
C THR A 461 6.20 21.92 1.81
N THR A 462 6.47 22.13 0.52
CA THR A 462 7.53 21.36 -0.17
C THR A 462 8.92 21.73 0.36
N LYS A 463 9.18 22.99 0.72
CA LYS A 463 10.42 23.40 1.40
C LYS A 463 10.55 22.77 2.78
N GLU A 464 9.46 22.67 3.55
CA GLU A 464 9.46 21.98 4.85
C GLU A 464 9.86 20.51 4.69
N PHE A 465 9.29 19.79 3.72
CA PHE A 465 9.72 18.43 3.38
C PHE A 465 11.18 18.35 2.95
N ARG A 466 11.68 19.34 2.19
CA ARG A 466 13.09 19.39 1.81
C ARG A 466 13.99 19.55 3.03
N GLU A 467 13.69 20.45 3.95
CA GLU A 467 14.48 20.61 5.19
C GLU A 467 14.48 19.31 6.02
N ILE A 468 13.34 18.62 6.12
CA ILE A 468 13.26 17.29 6.75
C ILE A 468 14.19 16.29 6.06
N PHE A 469 14.21 16.26 4.73
CA PHE A 469 15.12 15.39 3.96
C PHE A 469 16.58 15.74 4.20
N LEU A 470 16.94 17.01 4.22
CA LEU A 470 18.31 17.48 4.47
C LEU A 470 18.77 17.15 5.89
N ASN A 471 17.92 17.29 6.90
CA ASN A 471 18.21 16.87 8.27
C ASN A 471 18.42 15.35 8.38
N ASP A 472 17.73 14.55 7.57
CA ASP A 472 17.96 13.11 7.50
C ASP A 472 19.27 12.76 6.79
N ILE A 473 19.76 13.58 5.84
CA ILE A 473 21.09 13.44 5.23
C ILE A 473 22.21 13.53 6.27
N GLU A 474 22.10 14.42 7.26
CA GLU A 474 23.10 14.56 8.33
C GLU A 474 23.28 13.25 9.14
N LYS A 475 22.25 12.38 9.14
CA LYS A 475 22.24 11.07 9.80
C LYS A 475 22.47 9.92 8.81
N SER A 476 22.99 10.22 7.64
CA SER A 476 23.11 9.25 6.55
C SER A 476 24.55 9.20 6.00
N THR A 477 24.93 8.05 5.47
CA THR A 477 26.18 7.87 4.76
C THR A 477 25.95 7.95 3.25
N LEU A 478 26.68 8.82 2.55
CA LEU A 478 26.68 8.86 1.09
C LEU A 478 27.43 7.64 0.54
N ILE A 479 26.78 6.89 -0.34
CA ILE A 479 27.45 5.84 -1.10
C ILE A 479 28.12 6.47 -2.32
N SER A 480 29.46 6.50 -2.33
CA SER A 480 30.20 6.82 -3.55
C SER A 480 30.19 5.63 -4.51
N PHE A 481 30.13 5.92 -5.82
CA PHE A 481 30.17 4.86 -6.85
C PHE A 481 31.46 4.03 -6.74
N SER A 482 32.61 4.64 -6.42
CA SER A 482 33.85 3.91 -6.21
C SER A 482 33.75 2.87 -5.08
N LYS A 483 33.12 3.21 -3.95
CA LYS A 483 32.87 2.27 -2.85
C LYS A 483 31.88 1.18 -3.27
N TYR A 484 30.86 1.54 -4.06
CA TYR A 484 29.91 0.58 -4.61
C TYR A 484 30.58 -0.43 -5.55
N GLN A 485 31.52 0.00 -6.40
CA GLN A 485 32.27 -0.90 -7.30
C GLN A 485 33.15 -1.91 -6.55
N GLN A 486 33.71 -1.54 -5.40
CA GLN A 486 34.61 -2.40 -4.59
C GLN A 486 33.89 -3.49 -3.80
N ARG A 487 32.56 -3.61 -3.88
CA ARG A 487 31.83 -4.66 -3.17
C ARG A 487 32.21 -6.06 -3.66
N SER A 488 32.25 -7.02 -2.72
CA SER A 488 32.70 -8.40 -2.98
C SER A 488 31.83 -9.10 -4.04
N LEU A 489 32.41 -10.11 -4.70
CA LEU A 489 31.68 -10.94 -5.68
C LEU A 489 30.42 -11.56 -5.09
N LEU A 490 30.46 -12.01 -3.82
CA LEU A 490 29.29 -12.55 -3.12
C LEU A 490 28.13 -11.53 -3.00
N ILE A 491 28.44 -10.26 -2.77
CA ILE A 491 27.43 -9.19 -2.73
C ILE A 491 26.84 -9.01 -4.13
N LYS A 492 27.68 -8.95 -5.17
CA LYS A 492 27.23 -8.83 -6.58
C LYS A 492 26.30 -9.97 -6.98
N ILE A 493 26.61 -11.21 -6.57
CA ILE A 493 25.75 -12.38 -6.82
C ILE A 493 24.41 -12.25 -6.09
N LYS A 494 24.41 -11.84 -4.81
CA LYS A 494 23.17 -11.62 -4.04
C LYS A 494 22.28 -10.53 -4.67
N GLU A 495 22.88 -9.42 -5.08
CA GLU A 495 22.21 -8.33 -5.78
C GLU A 495 21.61 -8.80 -7.12
N ALA A 496 22.40 -9.51 -7.94
CA ALA A 496 21.93 -10.04 -9.23
C ALA A 496 20.75 -11.02 -9.06
N PHE A 497 20.84 -11.93 -8.09
CA PHE A 497 19.77 -12.85 -7.77
C PHE A 497 18.51 -12.10 -7.25
N ALA A 498 18.69 -11.17 -6.30
CA ALA A 498 17.57 -10.38 -5.78
C ALA A 498 16.92 -9.52 -6.88
N ARG A 499 17.71 -8.99 -7.81
CA ARG A 499 17.19 -8.25 -8.96
C ARG A 499 16.39 -9.13 -9.92
N LEU A 500 16.81 -10.36 -10.16
CA LEU A 500 16.09 -11.33 -10.99
C LEU A 500 14.68 -11.61 -10.45
N ILE A 501 14.55 -11.73 -9.12
CA ILE A 501 13.25 -12.00 -8.47
C ILE A 501 12.48 -10.71 -8.09
N SER A 502 13.05 -9.54 -8.36
CA SER A 502 12.47 -8.25 -7.96
C SER A 502 11.01 -8.00 -8.42
N PRO A 503 10.53 -8.53 -9.56
CA PRO A 503 9.13 -8.35 -9.97
C PRO A 503 8.11 -9.06 -9.07
N ILE A 504 8.56 -9.96 -8.18
CA ILE A 504 7.69 -10.70 -7.24
C ILE A 504 7.94 -10.34 -5.77
N LEU A 505 8.92 -9.46 -5.47
CA LEU A 505 9.26 -8.97 -4.13
C LEU A 505 8.32 -7.93 -3.55
#